data_c5fc51551a158f9a599886881140f4d8
#
_entry.id   c5fc51551a158f9a599886881140f4d8
#
_cell.length_a   1.000
_cell.length_b   1.000
_cell.length_c   1.000
_cell.angle_alpha   90.00
_cell.angle_beta   90.00
_cell.angle_gamma   90.00
#
_symmetry.space_group_name_H-M   'P 1'
#
loop_
_entity.id
_entity.type
_entity.pdbx_description
1 polymer ?
#
loop_
_entity_poly.entity_id
_entity_poly.type
_entity_poly.pdbx_seq_one_letter_code
_entity_poly.pdbx_strand_id
1 'polypeptide(L)'
;MKEMKKGSIALYAVLLVAVIAIMVALRPHATGSAAAVKHSGGDTLDVGIEYSPSYCYTIADTLGGFHHDLMLDVARQMRRAVKFHLVVNAGKAIDALNAGSLDVAIIQYPMTKENQNLVEFTKPVCLDRQILVQRRLDNGELAASSQLALAHDTVWVVKNSPMRERIAHLSREIGDTIFVREDSTYGPEQLFLRVAGGEIKYAVINEAIARSLSKEYPQVDFSTGISFTQHQAWLLRKGNTALRDTLNAHLP
;
A
#
# COMPACT_ATOMS: atom_id res chain seq x y z
N MET A 1 46.55 12.24 30.75
CA MET A 1 46.04 11.55 29.54
C MET A 1 46.95 10.33 29.33
N LYS A 2 46.47 9.10 29.67
CA LYS A 2 47.28 7.87 29.56
C LYS A 2 47.48 7.51 28.09
N GLU A 3 48.71 7.46 27.62
CA GLU A 3 49.04 6.94 26.30
C GLU A 3 48.57 5.47 26.22
N MET A 4 47.61 5.24 25.33
CA MET A 4 47.22 3.86 24.99
C MET A 4 48.39 3.18 24.27
N LYS A 5 48.89 2.08 24.84
CA LYS A 5 50.00 1.29 24.29
C LYS A 5 49.60 0.81 22.89
N LYS A 6 50.50 0.92 21.89
CA LYS A 6 50.28 0.51 20.50
C LYS A 6 49.73 -0.91 20.35
N GLY A 7 50.01 -1.81 21.29
CA GLY A 7 49.48 -3.17 21.33
C GLY A 7 47.97 -3.23 21.64
N SER A 8 47.43 -2.31 22.44
CA SER A 8 46.00 -2.29 22.73
C SER A 8 45.19 -1.81 21.51
N ILE A 9 45.72 -0.88 20.71
CA ILE A 9 45.07 -0.41 19.48
C ILE A 9 45.00 -1.53 18.44
N ALA A 10 46.08 -2.30 18.28
CA ALA A 10 46.11 -3.44 17.39
C ALA A 10 45.08 -4.52 17.80
N LEU A 11 44.97 -4.82 19.11
CA LEU A 11 43.98 -5.75 19.64
C LEU A 11 42.54 -5.32 19.36
N TYR A 12 42.21 -4.04 19.55
CA TYR A 12 40.88 -3.54 19.25
C TYR A 12 40.58 -3.54 17.74
N ALA A 13 41.57 -3.28 16.88
CA ALA A 13 41.40 -3.38 15.44
C ALA A 13 41.10 -4.81 15.00
N VAL A 14 41.79 -5.79 15.55
CA VAL A 14 41.56 -7.22 15.28
C VAL A 14 40.17 -7.66 15.76
N LEU A 15 39.75 -7.22 16.95
CA LEU A 15 38.42 -7.48 17.49
C LEU A 15 37.32 -6.85 16.62
N LEU A 16 37.51 -5.63 16.16
CA LEU A 16 36.57 -4.96 15.27
C LEU A 16 36.40 -5.70 13.93
N VAL A 17 37.50 -6.13 13.33
CA VAL A 17 37.49 -6.92 12.10
C VAL A 17 36.80 -8.25 12.31
N ALA A 18 37.04 -8.92 13.45
CA ALA A 18 36.39 -10.20 13.79
C ALA A 18 34.86 -10.00 13.95
N VAL A 19 34.43 -8.92 14.63
CA VAL A 19 32.99 -8.62 14.79
C VAL A 19 32.34 -8.33 13.44
N ILE A 20 32.99 -7.54 12.57
CA ILE A 20 32.49 -7.28 11.21
C ILE A 20 32.39 -8.57 10.40
N ALA A 21 33.41 -9.45 10.47
CA ALA A 21 33.40 -10.74 9.78
C ALA A 21 32.25 -11.63 10.27
N ILE A 22 32.00 -11.68 11.59
CA ILE A 22 30.88 -12.41 12.18
C ILE A 22 29.54 -11.80 11.73
N MET A 23 29.40 -10.48 11.73
CA MET A 23 28.19 -9.81 11.25
C MET A 23 27.92 -10.08 9.76
N VAL A 24 28.97 -10.16 8.93
CA VAL A 24 28.84 -10.50 7.52
C VAL A 24 28.48 -11.99 7.34
N ALA A 25 29.08 -12.87 8.14
CA ALA A 25 28.83 -14.31 8.09
C ALA A 25 27.42 -14.67 8.63
N LEU A 26 26.93 -13.91 9.62
CA LEU A 26 25.59 -14.08 10.19
C LEU A 26 24.50 -13.28 9.45
N ARG A 27 24.87 -12.48 8.45
CA ARG A 27 23.85 -11.89 7.58
C ARG A 27 23.10 -13.05 6.91
N PRO A 28 21.78 -13.19 7.13
CA PRO A 28 21.01 -14.10 6.31
C PRO A 28 21.26 -13.66 4.87
N HIS A 29 21.85 -14.51 4.06
CA HIS A 29 21.95 -14.26 2.63
C HIS A 29 20.51 -14.21 2.13
N ALA A 30 19.96 -13.00 2.03
CA ALA A 30 18.84 -12.74 1.17
C ALA A 30 19.37 -12.97 -0.25
N THR A 31 19.59 -14.22 -0.60
CA THR A 31 19.70 -14.66 -1.98
C THR A 31 18.31 -14.40 -2.55
N GLY A 32 18.12 -13.17 -3.05
CA GLY A 32 17.09 -12.84 -4.01
C GLY A 32 17.34 -13.58 -5.30
N SER A 33 17.43 -14.90 -5.22
CA SER A 33 17.15 -15.76 -6.34
C SER A 33 15.65 -15.73 -6.49
N ALA A 34 15.17 -15.02 -7.49
CA ALA A 34 13.87 -15.27 -8.08
C ALA A 34 13.92 -16.70 -8.66
N ALA A 35 13.99 -17.69 -7.79
CA ALA A 35 13.65 -19.05 -8.13
C ALA A 35 12.19 -18.98 -8.51
N ALA A 36 11.90 -19.25 -9.79
CA ALA A 36 10.56 -19.52 -10.25
C ALA A 36 9.96 -20.56 -9.28
N VAL A 37 9.12 -20.07 -8.35
CA VAL A 37 8.40 -20.94 -7.44
C VAL A 37 7.47 -21.71 -8.35
N LYS A 38 7.82 -22.96 -8.62
CA LYS A 38 6.89 -23.92 -9.20
C LYS A 38 5.65 -23.85 -8.34
N HIS A 39 4.56 -23.44 -8.92
CA HIS A 39 3.23 -23.66 -8.37
C HIS A 39 3.11 -25.16 -8.10
N SER A 40 3.45 -25.58 -6.90
CA SER A 40 2.87 -26.80 -6.38
C SER A 40 1.40 -26.47 -6.19
N GLY A 41 0.53 -27.12 -6.90
CA GLY A 41 -0.92 -27.09 -6.70
C GLY A 41 -1.23 -27.60 -5.29
N GLY A 42 -0.82 -26.85 -4.28
CA GLY A 42 -0.96 -27.14 -2.88
C GLY A 42 -2.20 -26.45 -2.31
N ASP A 43 -2.67 -26.95 -1.17
CA ASP A 43 -3.82 -26.46 -0.42
C ASP A 43 -3.65 -25.02 0.13
N THR A 44 -2.60 -24.28 -0.23
CA THR A 44 -2.26 -22.95 0.30
C THR A 44 -2.32 -21.89 -0.79
N LEU A 45 -2.94 -20.75 -0.48
CA LEU A 45 -2.95 -19.53 -1.29
C LEU A 45 -1.89 -18.55 -0.77
N ASP A 46 -0.96 -18.13 -1.63
CA ASP A 46 -0.05 -17.03 -1.36
C ASP A 46 -0.73 -15.71 -1.70
N VAL A 47 -1.08 -14.92 -0.67
CA VAL A 47 -1.88 -13.70 -0.79
C VAL A 47 -1.07 -12.48 -0.40
N GLY A 48 -0.80 -11.60 -1.37
CA GLY A 48 -0.26 -10.28 -1.10
C GLY A 48 -1.36 -9.38 -0.57
N ILE A 49 -1.15 -8.74 0.59
CA ILE A 49 -2.12 -7.82 1.17
C ILE A 49 -1.47 -6.51 1.56
N GLU A 50 -2.11 -5.39 1.21
CA GLU A 50 -1.63 -4.06 1.56
C GLU A 50 -1.82 -3.80 3.05
N TYR A 51 -0.72 -3.37 3.71
CA TYR A 51 -0.78 -2.99 5.12
C TYR A 51 -1.47 -1.64 5.25
N SER A 52 -2.70 -1.63 5.74
CA SER A 52 -3.47 -0.42 5.98
C SER A 52 -4.63 -0.69 6.94
N PRO A 53 -5.18 0.33 7.63
CA PRO A 53 -6.32 0.15 8.53
C PRO A 53 -7.56 -0.49 7.91
N SER A 54 -7.72 -0.38 6.59
CA SER A 54 -8.87 -0.96 5.88
C SER A 54 -8.61 -2.35 5.35
N TYR A 55 -7.38 -2.65 4.95
CA TYR A 55 -7.03 -3.90 4.30
C TYR A 55 -6.50 -4.94 5.28
N CYS A 56 -5.43 -4.58 5.98
CA CYS A 56 -4.78 -5.43 6.96
C CYS A 56 -3.97 -4.57 7.94
N TYR A 57 -4.13 -4.82 9.21
CA TYR A 57 -3.39 -4.17 10.28
C TYR A 57 -2.98 -5.19 11.34
N THR A 58 -2.08 -4.81 12.23
CA THR A 58 -1.64 -5.68 13.32
C THR A 58 -2.15 -5.15 14.65
N ILE A 59 -2.80 -6.01 15.43
CA ILE A 59 -3.12 -5.77 16.84
C ILE A 59 -2.38 -6.82 17.65
N ALA A 60 -1.41 -6.40 18.46
CA ALA A 60 -0.65 -7.29 19.36
C ALA A 60 -0.20 -8.60 18.65
N ASP A 61 0.56 -8.51 17.60
CA ASP A 61 1.10 -9.63 16.79
C ASP A 61 0.07 -10.43 15.96
N THR A 62 -1.21 -10.03 15.97
CA THR A 62 -2.24 -10.67 15.16
C THR A 62 -2.63 -9.77 13.99
N LEU A 63 -2.60 -10.32 12.78
CA LEU A 63 -3.12 -9.65 11.59
C LEU A 63 -4.65 -9.64 11.65
N GLY A 64 -5.25 -8.51 11.26
CA GLY A 64 -6.69 -8.33 11.17
C GLY A 64 -7.04 -7.27 10.11
N GLY A 65 -8.32 -7.09 9.83
CA GLY A 65 -8.82 -6.13 8.87
C GLY A 65 -9.87 -6.75 7.95
N PHE A 66 -10.74 -5.91 7.39
CA PHE A 66 -11.87 -6.38 6.59
C PHE A 66 -11.45 -7.35 5.47
N HIS A 67 -10.46 -6.96 4.67
CA HIS A 67 -10.01 -7.80 3.55
C HIS A 67 -9.24 -9.05 4.00
N HIS A 68 -8.47 -8.95 5.10
CA HIS A 68 -7.80 -10.08 5.70
C HIS A 68 -8.81 -11.15 6.15
N ASP A 69 -9.80 -10.73 6.93
CA ASP A 69 -10.79 -11.63 7.52
C ASP A 69 -11.69 -12.24 6.43
N LEU A 70 -12.09 -11.43 5.44
CA LEU A 70 -12.85 -11.92 4.30
C LEU A 70 -12.08 -12.96 3.48
N MET A 71 -10.76 -12.75 3.25
CA MET A 71 -9.93 -13.73 2.55
C MET A 71 -9.83 -15.04 3.33
N LEU A 72 -9.70 -14.99 4.65
CA LEU A 72 -9.72 -16.18 5.49
C LEU A 72 -11.03 -16.94 5.40
N ASP A 73 -12.16 -16.23 5.37
CA ASP A 73 -13.49 -16.87 5.24
C ASP A 73 -13.66 -17.52 3.86
N VAL A 74 -13.28 -16.82 2.79
CA VAL A 74 -13.32 -17.36 1.42
C VAL A 74 -12.42 -18.60 1.30
N ALA A 75 -11.18 -18.52 1.78
CA ALA A 75 -10.24 -19.64 1.73
C ALA A 75 -10.73 -20.85 2.55
N ARG A 76 -11.35 -20.61 3.70
CA ARG A 76 -11.97 -21.69 4.53
C ARG A 76 -13.07 -22.40 3.75
N GLN A 77 -13.93 -21.67 3.04
CA GLN A 77 -14.97 -22.24 2.18
C GLN A 77 -14.38 -23.04 1.02
N MET A 78 -13.25 -22.58 0.46
CA MET A 78 -12.48 -23.29 -0.58
C MET A 78 -11.67 -24.47 -0.03
N ARG A 79 -11.62 -24.68 1.27
CA ARG A 79 -10.77 -25.67 1.98
C ARG A 79 -9.29 -25.49 1.66
N ARG A 80 -8.83 -24.24 1.57
CA ARG A 80 -7.44 -23.88 1.33
C ARG A 80 -6.87 -23.09 2.51
N ALA A 81 -5.60 -23.30 2.80
CA ALA A 81 -4.85 -22.45 3.73
C ALA A 81 -4.48 -21.12 3.05
N VAL A 82 -4.20 -20.09 3.84
CA VAL A 82 -3.74 -18.78 3.34
C VAL A 82 -2.41 -18.46 3.99
N LYS A 83 -1.47 -17.97 3.17
CA LYS A 83 -0.24 -17.36 3.63
C LYS A 83 -0.22 -15.92 3.16
N PHE A 84 -0.30 -14.98 4.11
CA PHE A 84 -0.26 -13.56 3.81
C PHE A 84 1.17 -13.06 3.67
N HIS A 85 1.37 -12.19 2.66
CA HIS A 85 2.58 -11.45 2.38
C HIS A 85 2.24 -9.96 2.39
N LEU A 86 2.82 -9.20 3.30
CA LEU A 86 2.60 -7.76 3.34
C LEU A 86 3.23 -7.10 2.12
N VAL A 87 2.46 -6.32 1.40
CA VAL A 87 2.90 -5.55 0.25
C VAL A 87 2.68 -4.05 0.51
N VAL A 88 3.63 -3.25 0.04
CA VAL A 88 3.62 -1.79 0.25
C VAL A 88 3.54 -1.02 -1.07
N ASN A 89 3.51 -1.72 -2.20
CA ASN A 89 3.56 -1.11 -3.52
C ASN A 89 2.81 -1.95 -4.55
N ALA A 90 1.86 -1.34 -5.24
CA ALA A 90 1.02 -2.02 -6.22
C ALA A 90 1.84 -2.62 -7.38
N GLY A 91 2.86 -1.93 -7.88
CA GLY A 91 3.71 -2.45 -8.95
C GLY A 91 4.41 -3.74 -8.55
N LYS A 92 5.01 -3.80 -7.35
CA LYS A 92 5.64 -5.02 -6.83
C LYS A 92 4.65 -6.17 -6.63
N ALA A 93 3.42 -5.87 -6.22
CA ALA A 93 2.38 -6.88 -6.07
C ALA A 93 1.98 -7.47 -7.44
N ILE A 94 1.86 -6.63 -8.48
CA ILE A 94 1.56 -7.05 -9.85
C ILE A 94 2.72 -7.87 -10.43
N ASP A 95 3.96 -7.44 -10.22
CA ASP A 95 5.14 -8.21 -10.62
C ASP A 95 5.17 -9.59 -9.96
N ALA A 96 4.85 -9.67 -8.67
CA ALA A 96 4.78 -10.92 -7.92
C ALA A 96 3.63 -11.84 -8.39
N LEU A 97 2.48 -11.29 -8.75
CA LEU A 97 1.38 -12.05 -9.41
C LEU A 97 1.83 -12.62 -10.75
N ASN A 98 2.47 -11.79 -11.58
CA ASN A 98 2.93 -12.21 -12.92
C ASN A 98 4.06 -13.24 -12.84
N ALA A 99 4.94 -13.13 -11.84
CA ALA A 99 5.99 -14.11 -11.55
C ALA A 99 5.44 -15.41 -10.94
N GLY A 100 4.19 -15.43 -10.48
CA GLY A 100 3.56 -16.58 -9.82
C GLY A 100 4.01 -16.80 -8.38
N SER A 101 4.61 -15.82 -7.74
CA SER A 101 4.95 -15.84 -6.30
C SER A 101 3.78 -15.41 -5.41
N LEU A 102 2.75 -14.81 -5.99
CA LEU A 102 1.46 -14.57 -5.38
C LEU A 102 0.36 -15.18 -6.23
N ASP A 103 -0.67 -15.71 -5.60
CA ASP A 103 -1.91 -16.17 -6.23
C ASP A 103 -2.93 -15.05 -6.35
N VAL A 104 -3.04 -14.23 -5.29
CA VAL A 104 -3.98 -13.11 -5.16
C VAL A 104 -3.24 -11.90 -4.61
N ALA A 105 -3.59 -10.72 -5.07
CA ALA A 105 -3.17 -9.47 -4.44
C ALA A 105 -4.39 -8.65 -4.03
N ILE A 106 -4.40 -8.27 -2.75
CA ILE A 106 -5.43 -7.44 -2.11
C ILE A 106 -4.81 -6.09 -1.85
N ILE A 107 -4.92 -5.20 -2.82
CA ILE A 107 -4.30 -3.88 -2.85
C ILE A 107 -5.26 -2.86 -3.45
N GLN A 108 -4.99 -1.59 -3.20
CA GLN A 108 -5.69 -0.51 -3.88
C GLN A 108 -5.26 -0.43 -5.35
N TYR A 109 -6.12 -0.90 -6.25
CA TYR A 109 -5.86 -0.85 -7.67
C TYR A 109 -7.16 -0.67 -8.45
N PRO A 110 -7.33 0.43 -9.20
CA PRO A 110 -8.60 0.72 -9.86
C PRO A 110 -8.89 -0.25 -11.01
N MET A 111 -10.15 -0.66 -11.12
CA MET A 111 -10.64 -1.54 -12.18
C MET A 111 -10.90 -0.75 -13.45
N THR A 112 -9.84 -0.27 -14.11
CA THR A 112 -9.92 0.40 -15.42
C THR A 112 -9.73 -0.61 -16.56
N LYS A 113 -10.12 -0.24 -17.80
CA LYS A 113 -9.86 -1.07 -18.98
C LYS A 113 -8.37 -1.34 -19.20
N GLU A 114 -7.53 -0.34 -18.93
CA GLU A 114 -6.08 -0.48 -19.05
C GLU A 114 -5.54 -1.51 -18.04
N ASN A 115 -5.98 -1.41 -16.79
CA ASN A 115 -5.56 -2.34 -15.73
C ASN A 115 -6.08 -3.76 -15.92
N GLN A 116 -7.26 -3.91 -16.53
CA GLN A 116 -7.82 -5.22 -16.94
C GLN A 116 -6.97 -5.92 -18.01
N ASN A 117 -6.13 -5.21 -18.75
CA ASN A 117 -5.17 -5.82 -19.66
C ASN A 117 -3.96 -6.41 -18.94
N LEU A 118 -3.65 -5.93 -17.74
CA LEU A 118 -2.45 -6.32 -16.95
C LEU A 118 -2.74 -7.45 -15.96
N VAL A 119 -3.94 -7.46 -15.38
CA VAL A 119 -4.34 -8.41 -14.33
C VAL A 119 -5.79 -8.87 -14.54
N GLU A 120 -6.16 -9.99 -13.89
CA GLU A 120 -7.57 -10.35 -13.70
C GLU A 120 -8.09 -9.72 -12.40
N PHE A 121 -9.37 -9.38 -12.38
CA PHE A 121 -10.08 -8.89 -11.20
C PHE A 121 -11.15 -9.87 -10.78
N THR A 122 -11.34 -10.06 -9.47
CA THR A 122 -12.55 -10.70 -8.94
C THR A 122 -13.77 -9.81 -9.17
N LYS A 123 -14.97 -10.30 -8.83
CA LYS A 123 -16.12 -9.39 -8.64
C LYS A 123 -15.77 -8.37 -7.55
N PRO A 124 -16.38 -7.17 -7.59
CA PRO A 124 -16.14 -6.15 -6.59
C PRO A 124 -16.44 -6.64 -5.17
N VAL A 125 -15.54 -6.32 -4.26
CA VAL A 125 -15.65 -6.67 -2.83
C VAL A 125 -16.22 -5.49 -2.03
N CYS A 126 -15.79 -4.27 -2.37
CA CYS A 126 -16.30 -3.04 -1.76
C CYS A 126 -16.22 -1.86 -2.73
N LEU A 127 -16.77 -0.75 -2.29
CA LEU A 127 -16.68 0.54 -2.99
C LEU A 127 -15.73 1.44 -2.23
N ASP A 128 -14.88 2.15 -2.97
CA ASP A 128 -14.01 3.19 -2.42
C ASP A 128 -13.80 4.32 -3.43
N ARG A 129 -13.29 5.43 -2.97
CA ARG A 129 -12.92 6.57 -3.81
C ARG A 129 -11.68 7.28 -3.27
N GLN A 130 -11.03 8.01 -4.14
CA GLN A 130 -9.93 8.89 -3.77
C GLN A 130 -10.48 10.23 -3.30
N ILE A 131 -9.99 10.71 -2.18
CA ILE A 131 -10.40 11.97 -1.56
C ILE A 131 -9.20 12.84 -1.25
N LEU A 132 -9.45 14.16 -1.17
CA LEU A 132 -8.50 15.12 -0.67
C LEU A 132 -8.54 15.14 0.86
N VAL A 133 -7.39 15.03 1.47
CA VAL A 133 -7.19 15.25 2.91
C VAL A 133 -6.57 16.63 3.10
N GLN A 134 -7.17 17.44 3.96
CA GLN A 134 -6.71 18.79 4.29
C GLN A 134 -7.10 19.14 5.74
N ARG A 135 -6.40 20.10 6.36
CA ARG A 135 -6.84 20.65 7.63
C ARG A 135 -7.89 21.74 7.40
N ARG A 136 -8.84 21.83 8.34
CA ARG A 136 -9.69 23.00 8.43
C ARG A 136 -8.85 24.21 8.84
N LEU A 137 -9.18 25.36 8.26
CA LEU A 137 -8.61 26.64 8.68
C LEU A 137 -9.13 27.02 10.08
N ASP A 138 -8.48 27.99 10.73
CA ASP A 138 -8.85 28.42 12.08
C ASP A 138 -10.29 28.97 12.17
N ASN A 139 -10.82 29.48 11.06
CA ASN A 139 -12.21 29.90 10.92
C ASN A 139 -13.19 28.75 10.62
N GLY A 140 -12.71 27.49 10.54
CA GLY A 140 -13.49 26.30 10.23
C GLY A 140 -13.73 26.04 8.72
N GLU A 141 -13.30 26.96 7.85
CA GLU A 141 -13.43 26.82 6.41
C GLU A 141 -12.41 25.84 5.83
N LEU A 142 -12.61 25.47 4.56
CA LEU A 142 -11.70 24.63 3.79
C LEU A 142 -10.92 25.48 2.80
N ALA A 143 -9.59 25.28 2.74
CA ALA A 143 -8.75 25.92 1.74
C ALA A 143 -9.06 25.42 0.32
N ALA A 144 -9.46 24.14 0.18
CA ALA A 144 -9.93 23.56 -1.07
C ALA A 144 -11.30 22.89 -0.88
N SER A 145 -12.37 23.66 -1.05
CA SER A 145 -13.76 23.16 -1.00
C SER A 145 -14.19 22.45 -2.28
N SER A 146 -13.42 22.55 -3.35
CA SER A 146 -13.66 21.90 -4.63
C SER A 146 -12.34 21.48 -5.30
N GLN A 147 -12.44 20.62 -6.32
CA GLN A 147 -11.28 20.22 -7.11
C GLN A 147 -10.60 21.40 -7.83
N LEU A 148 -11.37 22.41 -8.24
CA LEU A 148 -10.86 23.62 -8.90
C LEU A 148 -9.90 24.42 -8.01
N ALA A 149 -10.12 24.41 -6.71
CA ALA A 149 -9.27 25.11 -5.75
C ALA A 149 -7.86 24.50 -5.58
N LEU A 150 -7.60 23.37 -6.23
CA LEU A 150 -6.27 22.73 -6.24
C LEU A 150 -5.34 23.29 -7.33
N ALA A 151 -5.84 24.17 -8.22
CA ALA A 151 -5.03 24.83 -9.23
C ALA A 151 -3.82 25.53 -8.59
N HIS A 152 -2.63 25.29 -9.13
CA HIS A 152 -1.33 25.78 -8.65
C HIS A 152 -0.90 25.31 -7.24
N ASP A 153 -1.67 24.45 -6.60
CA ASP A 153 -1.30 23.86 -5.32
C ASP A 153 -0.55 22.53 -5.48
N THR A 154 0.16 22.11 -4.42
CA THR A 154 0.90 20.85 -4.37
C THR A 154 0.12 19.82 -3.58
N VAL A 155 -0.09 18.67 -4.20
CA VAL A 155 -0.78 17.52 -3.60
C VAL A 155 0.20 16.36 -3.43
N TRP A 156 0.23 15.77 -2.26
CA TRP A 156 1.06 14.60 -1.96
C TRP A 156 0.30 13.32 -2.19
N VAL A 157 0.99 12.34 -2.78
CA VAL A 157 0.47 10.99 -3.05
C VAL A 157 1.55 9.95 -2.74
N VAL A 158 1.15 8.72 -2.47
CA VAL A 158 2.09 7.60 -2.34
C VAL A 158 2.70 7.30 -3.71
N LYS A 159 4.01 7.08 -3.74
CA LYS A 159 4.74 6.77 -4.97
C LYS A 159 4.22 5.49 -5.62
N ASN A 160 4.12 5.52 -6.95
CA ASN A 160 3.58 4.44 -7.77
C ASN A 160 2.12 4.07 -7.43
N SER A 161 1.38 4.96 -6.78
CA SER A 161 -0.06 4.79 -6.57
C SER A 161 -0.86 5.31 -7.79
N PRO A 162 -2.05 4.78 -8.04
CA PRO A 162 -2.92 5.25 -9.12
C PRO A 162 -3.41 6.70 -8.91
N MET A 163 -3.21 7.26 -7.71
CA MET A 163 -3.61 8.64 -7.38
C MET A 163 -2.86 9.67 -8.20
N ARG A 164 -1.59 9.40 -8.53
CA ARG A 164 -0.79 10.28 -9.40
C ARG A 164 -1.45 10.48 -10.76
N GLU A 165 -1.86 9.38 -11.40
CA GLU A 165 -2.52 9.44 -12.71
C GLU A 165 -3.87 10.16 -12.62
N ARG A 166 -4.64 9.90 -11.55
CA ARG A 166 -5.91 10.58 -11.32
C ARG A 166 -5.73 12.10 -11.20
N ILE A 167 -4.72 12.57 -10.45
CA ILE A 167 -4.44 14.01 -10.33
C ILE A 167 -3.99 14.59 -11.68
N ALA A 168 -3.18 13.87 -12.45
CA ALA A 168 -2.79 14.31 -13.80
C ALA A 168 -4.01 14.42 -14.74
N HIS A 169 -4.98 13.53 -14.64
CA HIS A 169 -6.24 13.62 -15.38
C HIS A 169 -7.08 14.81 -14.88
N LEU A 170 -7.21 14.97 -13.57
CA LEU A 170 -7.93 16.08 -12.97
C LEU A 170 -7.34 17.44 -13.41
N SER A 171 -6.02 17.58 -13.41
CA SER A 171 -5.32 18.77 -13.90
C SER A 171 -5.74 19.12 -15.33
N ARG A 172 -5.87 18.12 -16.20
CA ARG A 172 -6.37 18.32 -17.58
C ARG A 172 -7.87 18.64 -17.62
N GLU A 173 -8.67 18.02 -16.76
CA GLU A 173 -10.12 18.25 -16.67
C GLU A 173 -10.44 19.69 -16.25
N ILE A 174 -9.69 20.23 -15.29
CA ILE A 174 -9.89 21.63 -14.84
C ILE A 174 -9.21 22.66 -15.74
N GLY A 175 -8.36 22.23 -16.68
CA GLY A 175 -7.62 23.11 -17.59
C GLY A 175 -6.48 23.88 -16.92
N ASP A 176 -6.00 23.41 -15.78
CA ASP A 176 -4.95 24.05 -14.99
C ASP A 176 -4.00 23.05 -14.35
N THR A 177 -2.87 23.53 -13.81
CA THR A 177 -1.82 22.67 -13.26
C THR A 177 -2.02 22.40 -11.78
N ILE A 178 -2.05 21.11 -11.40
CA ILE A 178 -1.92 20.65 -10.01
C ILE A 178 -0.55 20.00 -9.88
N PHE A 179 0.28 20.48 -8.95
CA PHE A 179 1.59 19.90 -8.72
C PHE A 179 1.48 18.65 -7.87
N VAL A 180 2.10 17.54 -8.32
CA VAL A 180 2.10 16.27 -7.60
C VAL A 180 3.47 16.02 -6.99
N ARG A 181 3.50 15.71 -5.69
CA ARG A 181 4.67 15.16 -5.00
C ARG A 181 4.41 13.73 -4.57
N GLU A 182 5.31 12.85 -4.97
CA GLU A 182 5.26 11.44 -4.61
C GLU A 182 6.13 11.19 -3.38
N ASP A 183 5.54 10.55 -2.37
CA ASP A 183 6.29 10.06 -1.21
C ASP A 183 6.67 8.60 -1.42
N SER A 184 7.97 8.30 -1.35
CA SER A 184 8.51 6.94 -1.53
C SER A 184 8.71 6.18 -0.22
N THR A 185 8.57 6.86 0.91
CA THR A 185 8.87 6.33 2.24
C THR A 185 7.61 6.02 3.02
N TYR A 186 6.62 6.91 2.91
CA TYR A 186 5.42 6.88 3.72
C TYR A 186 4.22 6.35 2.94
N GLY A 187 3.36 5.60 3.64
CA GLY A 187 2.07 5.13 3.16
C GLY A 187 0.96 6.19 3.31
N PRO A 188 -0.27 5.85 2.90
CA PRO A 188 -1.40 6.79 2.94
C PRO A 188 -1.75 7.25 4.36
N GLU A 189 -1.59 6.40 5.37
CA GLU A 189 -1.85 6.76 6.77
C GLU A 189 -0.89 7.85 7.25
N GLN A 190 0.39 7.70 6.94
CA GLN A 190 1.40 8.69 7.32
C GLN A 190 1.19 10.01 6.56
N LEU A 191 0.75 9.96 5.30
CA LEU A 191 0.37 11.18 4.57
C LEU A 191 -0.81 11.88 5.25
N PHE A 192 -1.84 11.14 5.70
CA PHE A 192 -2.92 11.69 6.50
C PHE A 192 -2.41 12.35 7.79
N LEU A 193 -1.54 11.69 8.54
CA LEU A 193 -0.97 12.21 9.79
C LEU A 193 -0.13 13.47 9.55
N ARG A 194 0.63 13.54 8.46
CA ARG A 194 1.39 14.73 8.08
C ARG A 194 0.48 15.93 7.74
N VAL A 195 -0.67 15.67 7.12
CA VAL A 195 -1.71 16.71 6.95
C VAL A 195 -2.27 17.11 8.30
N ALA A 196 -2.63 16.16 9.16
CA ALA A 196 -3.15 16.43 10.51
C ALA A 196 -2.18 17.24 11.37
N GLY A 197 -0.87 16.98 11.25
CA GLY A 197 0.20 17.72 11.92
C GLY A 197 0.53 19.08 11.27
N GLY A 198 0.01 19.36 10.08
CA GLY A 198 0.27 20.60 9.34
C GLY A 198 1.61 20.65 8.61
N GLU A 199 2.30 19.51 8.47
CA GLU A 199 3.57 19.43 7.72
C GLU A 199 3.37 19.57 6.23
N ILE A 200 2.24 19.06 5.71
CA ILE A 200 1.81 19.18 4.32
C ILE A 200 0.39 19.68 4.25
N LYS A 201 0.10 20.47 3.21
CA LYS A 201 -1.21 21.11 3.05
C LYS A 201 -2.27 20.13 2.56
N TYR A 202 -1.93 19.31 1.56
CA TYR A 202 -2.84 18.40 0.89
C TYR A 202 -2.23 17.03 0.66
N ALA A 203 -3.03 15.99 0.86
CA ALA A 203 -2.72 14.64 0.41
C ALA A 203 -3.95 14.03 -0.28
N VAL A 204 -3.74 13.10 -1.21
CA VAL A 204 -4.80 12.28 -1.79
C VAL A 204 -4.59 10.85 -1.39
N ILE A 205 -5.61 10.30 -0.73
CA ILE A 205 -5.64 8.92 -0.24
C ILE A 205 -7.04 8.32 -0.45
N ASN A 206 -7.23 7.07 -0.12
CA ASN A 206 -8.53 6.43 -0.16
C ASN A 206 -9.43 6.89 0.99
N GLU A 207 -10.72 7.04 0.71
CA GLU A 207 -11.72 7.48 1.69
C GLU A 207 -11.81 6.55 2.89
N ALA A 208 -11.73 5.24 2.68
CA ALA A 208 -11.81 4.26 3.77
C ALA A 208 -10.72 4.49 4.83
N ILE A 209 -9.48 4.79 4.41
CA ILE A 209 -8.36 5.12 5.30
C ILE A 209 -8.61 6.44 6.03
N ALA A 210 -8.98 7.49 5.30
CA ALA A 210 -9.25 8.78 5.92
C ALA A 210 -10.38 8.69 6.95
N ARG A 211 -11.45 7.95 6.64
CA ARG A 211 -12.59 7.73 7.53
C ARG A 211 -12.21 7.00 8.82
N SER A 212 -11.30 6.03 8.75
CA SER A 212 -10.83 5.32 9.95
C SER A 212 -10.03 6.22 10.88
N LEU A 213 -9.14 7.07 10.32
CA LEU A 213 -8.26 7.94 11.08
C LEU A 213 -8.96 9.23 11.57
N SER A 214 -9.96 9.71 10.86
CA SER A 214 -10.63 11.00 11.16
C SER A 214 -11.29 11.05 12.53
N LYS A 215 -11.60 9.91 13.14
CA LYS A 215 -12.16 9.84 14.49
C LYS A 215 -11.22 10.42 15.56
N GLU A 216 -9.92 10.30 15.35
CA GLU A 216 -8.88 10.80 16.24
C GLU A 216 -8.40 12.21 15.87
N TYR A 217 -8.69 12.66 14.63
CA TYR A 217 -8.22 13.93 14.08
C TYR A 217 -9.38 14.78 13.54
N PRO A 218 -10.25 15.32 14.38
CA PRO A 218 -11.46 16.06 13.96
C PRO A 218 -11.16 17.35 13.20
N GLN A 219 -9.91 17.88 13.29
CA GLN A 219 -9.45 19.04 12.54
C GLN A 219 -9.19 18.74 11.05
N VAL A 220 -9.16 17.45 10.67
CA VAL A 220 -8.91 17.03 9.27
C VAL A 220 -10.24 16.90 8.54
N ASP A 221 -10.29 17.45 7.35
CA ASP A 221 -11.39 17.30 6.41
C ASP A 221 -11.00 16.38 5.25
N PHE A 222 -11.95 15.57 4.81
CA PHE A 222 -11.82 14.69 3.67
C PHE A 222 -13.09 14.62 2.83
N SER A 223 -13.87 15.71 2.83
CA SER A 223 -15.15 15.79 2.10
C SER A 223 -14.97 15.99 0.59
N THR A 224 -13.84 16.56 0.16
CA THR A 224 -13.59 16.85 -1.26
C THR A 224 -13.17 15.58 -2.00
N GLY A 225 -14.04 15.04 -2.86
CA GLY A 225 -13.76 13.90 -3.72
C GLY A 225 -12.80 14.24 -4.85
N ILE A 226 -11.81 13.39 -5.10
CA ILE A 226 -10.85 13.51 -6.21
C ILE A 226 -11.21 12.56 -7.35
N SER A 227 -11.78 11.40 -7.03
CA SER A 227 -12.33 10.47 -8.03
C SER A 227 -13.81 10.19 -7.76
N PHE A 228 -14.46 9.61 -8.78
CA PHE A 228 -15.74 8.93 -8.56
C PHE A 228 -15.52 7.70 -7.69
N THR A 229 -16.59 7.23 -7.05
CA THR A 229 -16.60 5.96 -6.34
C THR A 229 -16.27 4.83 -7.33
N GLN A 230 -15.32 4.00 -6.97
CA GLN A 230 -14.84 2.89 -7.77
C GLN A 230 -15.01 1.57 -7.04
N HIS A 231 -15.26 0.52 -7.81
CA HIS A 231 -15.24 -0.82 -7.30
C HIS A 231 -13.81 -1.24 -6.94
N GLN A 232 -13.63 -1.77 -5.75
CA GLN A 232 -12.40 -2.43 -5.33
C GLN A 232 -12.58 -3.93 -5.45
N ALA A 233 -11.64 -4.58 -6.12
CA ALA A 233 -11.63 -6.02 -6.35
C ALA A 233 -10.24 -6.59 -6.04
N TRP A 234 -10.17 -7.89 -5.80
CA TRP A 234 -8.90 -8.56 -5.65
C TRP A 234 -8.28 -8.87 -7.00
N LEU A 235 -6.96 -8.82 -7.06
CA LEU A 235 -6.21 -9.00 -8.28
C LEU A 235 -5.63 -10.41 -8.37
N LEU A 236 -5.62 -10.95 -9.58
CA LEU A 236 -4.96 -12.21 -9.92
C LEU A 236 -4.07 -12.00 -11.14
N ARG A 237 -3.16 -12.94 -11.37
CA ARG A 237 -2.37 -12.97 -12.60
C ARG A 237 -3.29 -13.03 -13.81
N LYS A 238 -2.93 -12.29 -14.85
CA LYS A 238 -3.66 -12.28 -16.12
C LYS A 238 -3.83 -13.70 -16.67
N GLY A 239 -5.06 -14.03 -17.04
CA GLY A 239 -5.44 -15.35 -17.57
C GLY A 239 -5.71 -16.43 -16.51
N ASN A 240 -5.56 -16.15 -15.20
CA ASN A 240 -5.92 -17.09 -14.13
C ASN A 240 -7.44 -17.06 -13.83
N THR A 241 -8.24 -17.34 -14.85
CA THR A 241 -9.70 -17.29 -14.77
C THR A 241 -10.28 -18.37 -13.86
N ALA A 242 -9.65 -19.54 -13.78
CA ALA A 242 -10.11 -20.64 -12.94
C ALA A 242 -10.11 -20.26 -11.45
N LEU A 243 -9.02 -19.66 -10.96
CA LEU A 243 -8.95 -19.19 -9.56
C LEU A 243 -9.89 -18.00 -9.35
N ARG A 244 -9.97 -17.06 -10.29
CA ARG A 244 -10.93 -15.93 -10.25
C ARG A 244 -12.36 -16.42 -10.07
N ASP A 245 -12.79 -17.38 -10.90
CA ASP A 245 -14.16 -17.87 -10.88
C ASP A 245 -14.46 -18.64 -9.59
N THR A 246 -13.47 -19.38 -9.07
CA THR A 246 -13.58 -20.02 -7.76
C THR A 246 -13.70 -19.00 -6.63
N LEU A 247 -12.88 -17.96 -6.60
CA LEU A 247 -13.00 -16.88 -5.60
C LEU A 247 -14.35 -16.18 -5.71
N ASN A 248 -14.79 -15.87 -6.93
CA ASN A 248 -16.08 -15.21 -7.18
C ASN A 248 -17.29 -16.02 -6.69
N ALA A 249 -17.19 -17.34 -6.70
CA ALA A 249 -18.27 -18.21 -6.18
C ALA A 249 -18.40 -18.12 -4.63
N HIS A 250 -17.34 -17.75 -3.93
CA HIS A 250 -17.30 -17.70 -2.46
C HIS A 250 -17.27 -16.26 -1.89
N LEU A 251 -17.03 -15.25 -2.72
CA LEU A 251 -17.18 -13.85 -2.30
C LEU A 251 -18.67 -13.52 -2.06
N PRO A 252 -19.01 -12.57 -1.16
CA PRO A 252 -20.38 -12.13 -0.90
C PRO A 252 -21.06 -11.47 -2.10
#